data_cc1ab97e3448bbebba42ef08a2ada654
#
_entry.id   cc1ab97e3448bbebba42ef08a2ada654
#
_cell.length_a   1.000
_cell.length_b   1.000
_cell.length_c   1.000
_cell.angle_alpha   90.00
_cell.angle_beta   90.00
_cell.angle_gamma   90.00
#
_symmetry.space_group_name_H-M   'P 1'
#
loop_
_entity.id
_entity.type
_entity.pdbx_description
1 polymer ?
#
loop_
_entity_poly.entity_id
_entity_poly.type
_entity_poly.pdbx_seq_one_letter_code
_entity_poly.pdbx_strand_id
1 'polypeptide(L)' 'MTALDFNDRGQANVSFSEFNNYMNERKEQSDYTEDKDGITYYYNGGGCLLAKYDNNEGYGITY' A
#
# COMPACT_ATOMS: atom_id res chain seq x y z
N MET A 1 -9.12 13.00 5.23
CA MET A 1 -8.17 12.52 4.20
C MET A 1 -6.85 12.18 4.84
N THR A 2 -6.29 11.04 4.48
CA THR A 2 -5.02 10.59 5.04
C THR A 2 -3.88 10.95 4.10
N ALA A 3 -2.89 11.68 4.62
CA ALA A 3 -1.69 12.00 3.87
C ALA A 3 -0.51 11.30 4.52
N LEU A 4 0.27 10.58 3.74
CA LEU A 4 1.45 9.88 4.22
C LEU A 4 2.71 10.54 3.69
N ASP A 5 3.75 10.50 4.52
CA ASP A 5 5.06 11.02 4.13
C ASP A 5 5.86 9.90 3.46
N PHE A 6 5.99 9.99 2.16
CA PHE A 6 6.79 9.03 1.40
C PHE A 6 8.19 9.58 1.20
N ASN A 7 9.18 8.72 1.35
CA ASN A 7 10.55 9.11 1.07
C ASN A 7 10.82 9.06 -0.45
N ASP A 8 12.08 9.29 -0.84
CA ASP A 8 12.45 9.32 -2.26
C ASP A 8 12.20 8.01 -2.98
N ARG A 9 12.04 6.92 -2.24
CA ARG A 9 11.81 5.60 -2.80
C ARG A 9 10.32 5.25 -2.86
N GLY A 10 9.46 6.16 -2.42
CA GLY A 10 8.03 5.89 -2.34
C GLY A 10 7.67 5.04 -1.13
N GLN A 11 8.49 5.05 -0.09
CA GLN A 11 8.31 4.23 1.10
C GLN A 11 7.82 5.08 2.27
N ALA A 12 6.84 4.57 3.01
CA ALA A 12 6.31 5.22 4.20
C ALA A 12 6.35 4.24 5.37
N ASN A 13 6.99 4.64 6.47
CA ASN A 13 7.08 3.83 7.68
C ASN A 13 5.88 4.13 8.58
N VAL A 14 4.76 3.50 8.28
CA VAL A 14 3.49 3.70 9.00
C VAL A 14 2.87 2.35 9.31
N SER A 15 1.85 2.34 10.17
CA SER A 15 1.14 1.10 10.47
C SER A 15 0.36 0.62 9.26
N PHE A 16 0.01 -0.67 9.26
CA PHE A 16 -0.82 -1.22 8.19
C PHE A 16 -2.15 -0.46 8.09
N SER A 17 -2.74 -0.15 9.23
CA SER A 17 -4.02 0.55 9.27
C SER A 17 -3.94 1.90 8.55
N GLU A 18 -2.89 2.65 8.80
CA GLU A 18 -2.69 3.94 8.15
C GLU A 18 -2.46 3.79 6.66
N PHE A 19 -1.62 2.82 6.28
CA PHE A 19 -1.33 2.59 4.86
C PHE A 19 -2.57 2.11 4.12
N ASN A 20 -3.32 1.20 4.75
CA ASN A 20 -4.54 0.68 4.15
C ASN A 20 -5.59 1.77 3.96
N ASN A 21 -5.72 2.67 4.93
CA ASN A 21 -6.63 3.81 4.80
C ASN A 21 -6.23 4.71 3.65
N TYR A 22 -4.93 4.95 3.51
CA TYR A 22 -4.42 5.73 2.41
C TYR A 22 -4.78 5.09 1.06
N MET A 23 -4.57 3.77 0.94
CA MET A 23 -4.87 3.08 -0.30
C MET A 23 -6.37 3.04 -0.58
N ASN A 24 -7.20 2.95 0.46
CA ASN A 24 -8.64 2.98 0.30
C ASN A 24 -9.14 4.33 -0.22
N GLU A 25 -8.46 5.41 0.13
CA GLU A 25 -8.80 6.73 -0.39
C GLU A 25 -8.39 6.89 -1.85
N ARG A 26 -7.55 5.97 -2.34
CA ARG A 26 -7.14 5.90 -3.74
C ARG A 26 -7.84 4.75 -4.45
N LYS A 27 -9.05 4.42 -4.04
CA LYS A 27 -9.73 3.21 -4.54
C LYS A 27 -9.99 3.20 -6.04
N GLU A 28 -9.97 4.36 -6.67
CA GLU A 28 -10.09 4.43 -8.12
C GLU A 28 -8.88 3.80 -8.82
N GLN A 29 -7.79 3.58 -8.07
CA GLN A 29 -6.60 2.92 -8.57
C GLN A 29 -6.43 1.53 -7.98
N SER A 30 -6.82 1.33 -6.72
CA SER A 30 -6.65 0.06 -6.02
C SER A 30 -7.96 -0.71 -5.99
N ASP A 31 -8.05 -1.80 -6.75
CA ASP A 31 -9.26 -2.59 -6.87
C ASP A 31 -9.29 -3.82 -5.97
N TYR A 32 -8.14 -4.45 -5.74
CA TYR A 32 -8.08 -5.64 -4.90
C TYR A 32 -6.71 -5.80 -4.29
N THR A 33 -6.64 -6.67 -3.26
CA THR A 33 -5.40 -6.95 -2.56
C THR A 33 -5.15 -8.43 -2.47
N GLU A 34 -3.87 -8.80 -2.29
CA GLU A 34 -3.48 -10.17 -2.01
C GLU A 34 -2.48 -10.15 -0.86
N ASP A 35 -2.61 -11.14 0.06
CA ASP A 35 -1.67 -11.32 1.16
C ASP A 35 -0.80 -12.52 0.86
N LYS A 36 0.53 -12.33 0.94
CA LYS A 36 1.46 -13.41 0.70
C LYS A 36 2.73 -13.19 1.52
N ASP A 37 3.08 -14.18 2.34
CA ASP A 37 4.31 -14.16 3.15
C ASP A 37 4.43 -12.92 4.03
N GLY A 38 3.29 -12.46 4.56
CA GLY A 38 3.27 -11.28 5.43
C GLY A 38 3.30 -9.97 4.69
N ILE A 39 3.18 -10.00 3.37
CA ILE A 39 3.16 -8.79 2.55
C ILE A 39 1.79 -8.65 1.89
N THR A 40 1.19 -7.48 2.02
CA THR A 40 -0.09 -7.17 1.39
C THR A 40 0.17 -6.41 0.10
N TYR A 41 -0.26 -6.97 -1.02
CA TYR A 41 -0.07 -6.37 -2.34
C TYR A 41 -1.35 -5.71 -2.79
N TYR A 42 -1.25 -4.52 -3.37
CA TYR A 42 -2.39 -3.76 -3.87
C TYR A 42 -2.34 -3.70 -5.39
N TYR A 43 -3.43 -4.10 -6.04
CA TYR A 43 -3.50 -4.17 -7.51
C TYR A 43 -4.64 -3.33 -8.05
N ASN A 44 -4.49 -2.85 -9.28
CA ASN A 44 -5.61 -2.22 -9.97
C ASN A 44 -6.42 -3.27 -10.73
N GLY A 45 -7.52 -2.83 -11.39
CA GLY A 45 -8.40 -3.75 -12.10
C GLY A 45 -7.75 -4.46 -13.27
N GLY A 46 -6.64 -3.94 -13.77
CA GLY A 46 -5.87 -4.58 -14.83
C GLY A 46 -4.82 -5.55 -14.33
N GLY A 47 -4.72 -5.74 -13.01
CA GLY A 47 -3.74 -6.65 -12.43
C GLY A 47 -2.36 -6.06 -12.23
N CYS A 48 -2.22 -4.74 -12.37
CA CYS A 48 -0.93 -4.07 -12.15
C CYS A 48 -0.71 -3.79 -10.68
N LEU A 49 0.49 -4.10 -10.20
CA LEU A 49 0.86 -3.83 -8.82
C LEU A 49 1.03 -2.34 -8.59
N LEU A 50 0.26 -1.79 -7.66
CA LEU A 50 0.30 -0.37 -7.32
C LEU A 50 1.15 -0.09 -6.10
N ALA A 51 1.09 -0.97 -5.12
CA ALA A 51 1.77 -0.78 -3.84
C ALA A 51 1.87 -2.10 -3.11
N LYS A 52 2.71 -2.13 -2.07
CA LYS A 52 2.74 -3.26 -1.16
C LYS A 52 3.03 -2.76 0.24
N TYR A 53 2.56 -3.50 1.23
CA TYR A 53 2.84 -3.21 2.63
C TYR A 53 3.51 -4.42 3.27
N ASP A 54 4.69 -4.21 3.86
CA ASP A 54 5.43 -5.27 4.54
C ASP A 54 5.01 -5.30 6.00
N ASN A 55 4.19 -6.28 6.37
CA ASN A 55 3.69 -6.43 7.73
C ASN A 55 4.78 -6.90 8.69
N ASN A 56 5.87 -7.45 8.18
CA ASN A 56 6.98 -7.91 9.02
C ASN A 56 7.87 -6.75 9.43
N GLU A 57 8.11 -5.81 8.52
CA GLU A 57 8.99 -4.68 8.76
C GLU A 57 8.25 -3.42 9.14
N GLY A 58 6.97 -3.31 8.82
CA GLY A 58 6.15 -2.18 9.20
C GLY A 58 6.30 -0.98 8.29
N TYR A 59 6.36 -1.19 6.98
CA TYR A 59 6.39 -0.08 6.04
C TYR A 59 5.63 -0.43 4.76
N GLY A 60 5.20 0.61 4.04
CA GLY A 60 4.56 0.45 2.75
C GLY A 60 5.34 1.14 1.65
N ILE A 61 5.24 0.61 0.42
CA ILE A 61 5.91 1.17 -0.76
C ILE A 61 4.86 1.35 -1.84
N THR A 62 4.86 2.52 -2.50
CA THR A 62 4.03 2.75 -3.69
C THR A 62 4.92 2.75 -4.94
N TYR A 63 4.32 2.32 -6.03
CA TYR A 63 5.03 2.23 -7.33
C TYR A 63 4.47 3.18 -8.35
#